data_bf740da6db5eff2fc7103f939ca1dce3
#
_entry.id   bf740da6db5eff2fc7103f939ca1dce3
#
_cell.length_a   1.000
_cell.length_b   1.000
_cell.length_c   1.000
_cell.angle_alpha   90.00
_cell.angle_beta   90.00
_cell.angle_gamma   90.00
#
_symmetry.space_group_name_H-M   'P 1'
#
loop_
_entity.id
_entity.type
_entity.pdbx_description
1 polymer ?
#
loop_
_entity_poly.entity_id
_entity_poly.type
_entity_poly.pdbx_seq_one_letter_code
_entity_poly.pdbx_strand_id
1 'polypeptide(L)'
;NKYEKSDIAEGMFTAADGTASRVKTMKSSEGIYLSDENTTGFVKAYKGGEFAFAAFLPAEEIPINEYVAGFSAEKWQGLFGHSSRESVICTMPAFSYDFSVTANGILKDMGMPTAFDAAKADFSDMFDLCPEENVYIGEVLQKTRIEVDEAGTKAAAVTGVGMKGFAAPDKIDIPVQI
;
A
#
# COMPACT_ATOMS: atom_id res chain seq x y z
N ASN A 1 11.72 -11.37 14.91
CA ASN A 1 12.26 -10.84 16.17
C ASN A 1 11.73 -9.43 16.37
N LYS A 2 11.30 -9.11 17.61
CA LYS A 2 10.98 -7.73 18.00
C LYS A 2 12.28 -6.93 18.09
N TYR A 3 12.21 -5.65 17.74
CA TYR A 3 13.29 -4.72 18.01
C TYR A 3 13.42 -4.48 19.52
N GLU A 4 14.64 -4.42 20.01
CA GLU A 4 14.95 -4.03 21.38
C GLU A 4 15.16 -2.50 21.46
N LYS A 5 15.18 -1.95 22.66
CA LYS A 5 15.41 -0.49 22.82
C LYS A 5 16.76 -0.04 22.26
N SER A 6 17.75 -0.91 22.28
CA SER A 6 19.10 -0.66 21.71
C SER A 6 19.12 -0.58 20.19
N ASP A 7 18.11 -1.14 19.54
CA ASP A 7 18.00 -1.18 18.09
C ASP A 7 17.32 0.08 17.54
N ILE A 8 16.84 0.95 18.43
CA ILE A 8 16.07 2.13 18.09
C ILE A 8 16.91 3.37 18.37
N ALA A 9 17.03 4.23 17.37
CA ALA A 9 17.76 5.50 17.47
C ALA A 9 17.03 6.62 16.73
N GLU A 10 17.40 7.86 17.01
CA GLU A 10 17.05 8.98 16.13
C GLU A 10 17.99 8.98 14.92
N GLY A 11 17.44 9.16 13.74
CA GLY A 11 18.15 9.30 12.47
C GLY A 11 17.61 10.44 11.63
N MET A 12 18.25 10.67 10.50
CA MET A 12 17.78 11.63 9.51
C MET A 12 17.23 10.86 8.30
N PHE A 13 16.09 11.29 7.80
CA PHE A 13 15.51 10.81 6.56
C PHE A 13 15.41 11.99 5.59
N THR A 14 15.90 11.79 4.37
CA THR A 14 15.80 12.79 3.30
C THR A 14 14.74 12.33 2.31
N ALA A 15 13.69 13.12 2.16
CA ALA A 15 12.64 12.86 1.20
C ALA A 15 13.11 13.18 -0.25
N ALA A 16 12.32 12.74 -1.23
CA ALA A 16 12.65 12.93 -2.65
C ALA A 16 12.76 14.42 -3.06
N ASP A 17 12.12 15.32 -2.34
CA ASP A 17 12.21 16.78 -2.54
C ASP A 17 13.42 17.42 -1.84
N GLY A 18 14.28 16.61 -1.21
CA GLY A 18 15.46 17.06 -0.46
C GLY A 18 15.18 17.47 1.00
N THR A 19 13.92 17.43 1.44
CA THR A 19 13.56 17.77 2.82
C THR A 19 14.12 16.74 3.79
N ALA A 20 14.93 17.18 4.74
CA ALA A 20 15.49 16.33 5.78
C ALA A 20 14.65 16.41 7.06
N SER A 21 14.26 15.26 7.59
CA SER A 21 13.46 15.14 8.80
C SER A 21 14.11 14.19 9.80
N ARG A 22 13.96 14.49 11.10
CA ARG A 22 14.33 13.54 12.16
C ARG A 22 13.27 12.45 12.23
N VAL A 23 13.72 11.21 12.23
CA VAL A 23 12.84 10.04 12.30
C VAL A 23 13.39 9.04 13.31
N LYS A 24 12.50 8.25 13.88
CA LYS A 24 12.89 7.06 14.62
C LYS A 24 13.41 6.03 13.60
N THR A 25 14.61 5.52 13.79
CA THR A 25 15.18 4.45 12.99
C THR A 25 15.24 3.15 13.78
N MET A 26 15.09 2.06 13.07
CA MET A 26 15.10 0.70 13.60
C MET A 26 16.20 -0.08 12.88
N LYS A 27 17.14 -0.63 13.66
CA LYS A 27 18.26 -1.42 13.14
C LYS A 27 18.04 -2.89 13.43
N SER A 28 18.24 -3.74 12.43
CA SER A 28 18.19 -5.20 12.60
C SER A 28 19.22 -5.91 11.75
N SER A 29 19.46 -7.17 12.07
CA SER A 29 20.24 -8.08 11.24
C SER A 29 19.29 -9.13 10.66
N GLU A 30 19.23 -9.20 9.34
CA GLU A 30 18.34 -10.12 8.63
C GLU A 30 19.17 -11.15 7.85
N GLY A 31 18.60 -12.33 7.64
CA GLY A 31 19.32 -13.47 7.06
C GLY A 31 19.02 -13.71 5.58
N ILE A 32 18.27 -12.83 4.93
CA ILE A 32 17.97 -12.92 3.49
C ILE A 32 18.29 -11.56 2.87
N TYR A 33 19.32 -11.56 2.04
CA TYR A 33 19.73 -10.41 1.25
C TYR A 33 19.23 -10.54 -0.17
N LEU A 34 18.71 -9.46 -0.72
CA LEU A 34 18.25 -9.34 -2.10
C LEU A 34 19.12 -8.33 -2.82
N SER A 35 19.59 -8.65 -4.03
CA SER A 35 20.33 -7.69 -4.83
C SER A 35 20.21 -7.97 -6.32
N ASP A 36 20.27 -6.90 -7.10
CA ASP A 36 20.58 -6.88 -8.53
C ASP A 36 21.53 -5.70 -8.84
N GLU A 37 21.71 -5.35 -10.10
CA GLU A 37 22.61 -4.27 -10.51
C GLU A 37 22.24 -2.91 -9.90
N ASN A 38 20.95 -2.68 -9.62
CA ASN A 38 20.40 -1.38 -9.27
C ASN A 38 19.60 -1.38 -7.95
N THR A 39 19.61 -2.50 -7.24
CA THR A 39 18.78 -2.68 -6.04
C THR A 39 19.53 -3.48 -5.00
N THR A 40 19.44 -3.02 -3.77
CA THR A 40 19.72 -3.85 -2.59
C THR A 40 18.44 -3.98 -1.75
N GLY A 41 18.34 -5.06 -0.99
CA GLY A 41 17.15 -5.25 -0.16
C GLY A 41 17.32 -6.37 0.86
N PHE A 42 16.31 -6.53 1.67
CA PHE A 42 16.26 -7.61 2.66
C PHE A 42 14.84 -8.15 2.82
N VAL A 43 14.76 -9.35 3.38
CA VAL A 43 13.49 -9.95 3.77
C VAL A 43 13.50 -10.24 5.26
N LYS A 44 12.47 -9.75 5.96
CA LYS A 44 12.21 -9.98 7.37
C LYS A 44 10.94 -10.79 7.56
N ALA A 45 11.05 -12.03 8.02
CA ALA A 45 9.90 -12.87 8.29
C ALA A 45 9.12 -12.36 9.52
N TYR A 46 7.80 -12.33 9.41
CA TYR A 46 6.92 -12.13 10.56
C TYR A 46 6.86 -13.38 11.43
N LYS A 47 6.34 -13.20 12.64
CA LYS A 47 6.08 -14.31 13.55
C LYS A 47 5.13 -15.32 12.89
N GLY A 48 5.52 -16.60 12.88
CA GLY A 48 4.76 -17.66 12.21
C GLY A 48 5.33 -18.08 10.85
N GLY A 49 6.06 -17.17 10.16
CA GLY A 49 6.75 -17.49 8.91
C GLY A 49 5.87 -17.54 7.66
N GLU A 50 4.56 -17.33 7.78
CA GLU A 50 3.63 -17.32 6.64
C GLU A 50 3.73 -16.04 5.81
N PHE A 51 4.12 -14.94 6.45
CA PHE A 51 4.28 -13.62 5.82
C PHE A 51 5.66 -13.07 6.10
N ALA A 52 6.11 -12.21 5.21
CA ALA A 52 7.36 -11.50 5.37
C ALA A 52 7.24 -10.05 4.87
N PHE A 53 8.05 -9.18 5.44
CA PHE A 53 8.29 -7.84 4.97
C PHE A 53 9.53 -7.85 4.08
N ALA A 54 9.44 -7.29 2.88
CA ALA A 54 10.58 -7.06 2.01
C ALA A 54 10.77 -5.57 1.80
N ALA A 55 11.99 -5.09 1.93
CA ALA A 55 12.35 -3.72 1.61
C ALA A 55 13.41 -3.70 0.51
N PHE A 56 13.24 -2.75 -0.42
CA PHE A 56 14.15 -2.53 -1.54
C PHE A 56 14.69 -1.12 -1.47
N LEU A 57 16.00 -0.99 -1.67
CA LEU A 57 16.69 0.27 -1.75
C LEU A 57 17.30 0.37 -3.16
N PRO A 58 16.76 1.26 -4.02
CA PRO A 58 17.37 1.55 -5.30
C PRO A 58 18.75 2.15 -5.16
N ALA A 59 19.60 2.03 -6.19
CA ALA A 59 20.85 2.76 -6.28
C ALA A 59 20.58 4.27 -6.22
N GLU A 60 21.52 5.02 -5.62
CA GLU A 60 21.32 6.45 -5.27
C GLU A 60 21.00 7.33 -6.49
N GLU A 61 21.52 6.96 -7.65
CA GLU A 61 21.30 7.67 -8.92
C GLU A 61 19.94 7.41 -9.57
N ILE A 62 19.15 6.47 -9.05
CA ILE A 62 17.85 6.12 -9.63
C ILE A 62 16.72 6.79 -8.84
N PRO A 63 15.99 7.74 -9.45
CA PRO A 63 14.83 8.34 -8.81
C PRO A 63 13.78 7.29 -8.45
N ILE A 64 13.22 7.39 -7.24
CA ILE A 64 12.26 6.40 -6.73
C ILE A 64 11.05 6.21 -7.67
N ASN A 65 10.58 7.28 -8.31
CA ASN A 65 9.46 7.20 -9.24
C ASN A 65 9.79 6.36 -10.49
N GLU A 66 11.02 6.48 -11.00
CA GLU A 66 11.49 5.68 -12.14
C GLU A 66 11.68 4.23 -11.72
N TYR A 67 12.23 4.01 -10.54
CA TYR A 67 12.39 2.67 -9.98
C TYR A 67 11.04 1.96 -9.84
N VAL A 68 10.05 2.62 -9.26
CA VAL A 68 8.70 2.06 -9.07
C VAL A 68 8.01 1.82 -10.41
N ALA A 69 8.13 2.75 -11.37
CA ALA A 69 7.54 2.58 -12.71
C ALA A 69 8.17 1.41 -13.49
N GLY A 70 9.45 1.13 -13.26
CA GLY A 70 10.17 0.00 -13.86
C GLY A 70 10.09 -1.31 -13.09
N PHE A 71 9.38 -1.34 -11.95
CA PHE A 71 9.32 -2.54 -11.10
C PHE A 71 8.33 -3.56 -11.67
N SER A 72 8.84 -4.53 -12.39
CA SER A 72 8.06 -5.58 -13.07
C SER A 72 8.01 -6.89 -12.27
N ALA A 73 7.16 -7.81 -12.73
CA ALA A 73 7.11 -9.16 -12.19
C ALA A 73 8.43 -9.93 -12.39
N GLU A 74 9.11 -9.69 -13.52
CA GLU A 74 10.40 -10.28 -13.83
C GLU A 74 11.48 -9.76 -12.87
N LYS A 75 11.49 -8.45 -12.59
CA LYS A 75 12.39 -7.86 -11.59
C LYS A 75 12.15 -8.44 -10.20
N TRP A 76 10.89 -8.58 -9.80
CA TRP A 76 10.51 -9.25 -8.56
C TRP A 76 11.09 -10.67 -8.51
N GLN A 77 10.80 -11.48 -9.53
CA GLN A 77 11.28 -12.86 -9.61
C GLN A 77 12.80 -12.95 -9.61
N GLY A 78 13.47 -12.04 -10.31
CA GLY A 78 14.93 -11.94 -10.35
C GLY A 78 15.53 -11.69 -8.97
N LEU A 79 15.03 -10.68 -8.24
CA LEU A 79 15.53 -10.35 -6.90
C LEU A 79 15.36 -11.52 -5.91
N PHE A 80 14.23 -12.20 -5.93
CA PHE A 80 14.01 -13.36 -5.06
C PHE A 80 14.75 -14.62 -5.53
N GLY A 81 14.89 -14.79 -6.83
CA GLY A 81 15.63 -15.91 -7.42
C GLY A 81 17.13 -15.87 -7.15
N HIS A 82 17.70 -14.68 -7.01
CA HIS A 82 19.11 -14.45 -6.68
C HIS A 82 19.35 -14.10 -5.20
N SER A 83 18.35 -14.33 -4.35
CA SER A 83 18.49 -14.07 -2.92
C SER A 83 19.64 -14.90 -2.31
N SER A 84 20.47 -14.27 -1.48
CA SER A 84 21.52 -14.95 -0.74
C SER A 84 21.14 -15.06 0.75
N ARG A 85 21.66 -16.12 1.41
CA ARG A 85 21.55 -16.30 2.85
C ARG A 85 22.72 -15.66 3.56
N GLU A 86 22.84 -14.36 3.39
CA GLU A 86 23.87 -13.55 4.02
C GLU A 86 23.26 -12.68 5.12
N SER A 87 24.02 -12.48 6.19
CA SER A 87 23.60 -11.55 7.23
C SER A 87 23.74 -10.13 6.73
N VAL A 88 22.62 -9.44 6.64
CA VAL A 88 22.54 -8.03 6.25
C VAL A 88 22.12 -7.18 7.43
N ILE A 89 22.88 -6.14 7.72
CA ILE A 89 22.51 -5.12 8.70
C ILE A 89 21.65 -4.07 7.98
N CYS A 90 20.42 -3.97 8.38
CA CYS A 90 19.49 -2.99 7.82
C CYS A 90 19.07 -1.96 8.87
N THR A 91 18.94 -0.73 8.43
CA THR A 91 18.39 0.39 9.20
C THR A 91 17.27 1.00 8.38
N MET A 92 16.07 1.07 8.97
CA MET A 92 14.90 1.64 8.29
C MET A 92 14.18 2.61 9.21
N PRO A 93 13.53 3.64 8.69
CA PRO A 93 12.70 4.50 9.50
C PRO A 93 11.43 3.78 9.96
N ALA A 94 10.95 4.12 11.15
CA ALA A 94 9.55 3.90 11.47
C ALA A 94 8.71 4.91 10.67
N PHE A 95 7.59 4.47 10.12
CA PHE A 95 6.72 5.32 9.33
C PHE A 95 5.25 4.94 9.47
N SER A 96 4.40 5.90 9.22
CA SER A 96 2.97 5.66 8.98
C SER A 96 2.47 6.61 7.91
N TYR A 97 1.53 6.15 7.10
CA TYR A 97 0.83 7.01 6.18
C TYR A 97 -0.59 6.51 5.93
N ASP A 98 -1.44 7.47 5.60
CA ASP A 98 -2.80 7.24 5.15
C ASP A 98 -2.87 7.51 3.64
N PHE A 99 -3.59 6.65 2.93
CA PHE A 99 -3.88 6.82 1.53
C PHE A 99 -5.39 6.76 1.31
N SER A 100 -5.90 7.66 0.49
CA SER A 100 -7.32 7.68 0.13
C SER A 100 -7.45 7.97 -1.35
N VAL A 101 -8.26 7.18 -2.02
CA VAL A 101 -8.52 7.34 -3.45
C VAL A 101 -9.97 7.08 -3.78
N THR A 102 -10.55 7.94 -4.63
CA THR A 102 -11.82 7.67 -5.29
C THR A 102 -11.55 6.82 -6.53
N ALA A 103 -11.98 5.57 -6.49
CA ALA A 103 -11.64 4.55 -7.49
C ALA A 103 -12.55 4.55 -8.73
N ASN A 104 -13.50 5.49 -8.83
CA ASN A 104 -14.47 5.53 -9.93
C ASN A 104 -13.83 5.49 -11.32
N GLY A 105 -12.83 6.34 -11.56
CA GLY A 105 -12.10 6.39 -12.84
C GLY A 105 -11.39 5.09 -13.13
N ILE A 106 -10.63 4.61 -12.16
CA ILE A 106 -9.87 3.36 -12.26
C ILE A 106 -10.78 2.18 -12.61
N LEU A 107 -11.91 2.03 -11.92
CA LEU A 107 -12.84 0.93 -12.15
C LEU A 107 -13.54 1.03 -13.52
N LYS A 108 -13.85 2.24 -13.99
CA LYS A 108 -14.37 2.45 -15.36
C LYS A 108 -13.35 2.02 -16.40
N ASP A 109 -12.10 2.40 -16.24
CA ASP A 109 -11.00 2.07 -17.16
C ASP A 109 -10.67 0.57 -17.14
N MET A 110 -10.91 -0.09 -16.01
CA MET A 110 -10.81 -1.55 -15.87
C MET A 110 -12.00 -2.32 -16.47
N GLY A 111 -12.99 -1.65 -17.08
CA GLY A 111 -14.09 -2.29 -17.78
C GLY A 111 -15.43 -2.28 -17.05
N MET A 112 -15.61 -1.45 -16.03
CA MET A 112 -16.88 -1.30 -15.30
C MET A 112 -17.60 0.04 -15.55
N PRO A 113 -17.63 0.64 -16.76
CA PRO A 113 -18.25 1.94 -16.93
C PRO A 113 -19.75 1.93 -16.70
N THR A 114 -20.42 0.83 -17.03
CA THR A 114 -21.90 0.68 -16.94
C THR A 114 -22.41 0.82 -15.51
N ALA A 115 -21.70 0.28 -14.53
CA ALA A 115 -22.11 0.33 -13.12
C ALA A 115 -22.20 1.76 -12.56
N PHE A 116 -21.52 2.71 -13.20
CA PHE A 116 -21.47 4.13 -12.82
C PHE A 116 -22.38 5.02 -13.69
N ASP A 117 -23.11 4.45 -14.64
CA ASP A 117 -24.00 5.17 -15.53
C ASP A 117 -25.42 5.12 -14.98
N ALA A 118 -25.95 6.28 -14.59
CA ALA A 118 -27.29 6.38 -13.99
C ALA A 118 -28.42 5.83 -14.89
N ALA A 119 -28.20 5.80 -16.21
CA ALA A 119 -29.21 5.34 -17.17
C ALA A 119 -29.04 3.86 -17.57
N LYS A 120 -27.85 3.27 -17.30
CA LYS A 120 -27.51 1.92 -17.80
C LYS A 120 -27.13 0.92 -16.71
N ALA A 121 -26.85 1.40 -15.49
CA ALA A 121 -26.59 0.51 -14.38
C ALA A 121 -27.83 -0.36 -14.12
N ASP A 122 -27.59 -1.61 -13.80
CA ASP A 122 -28.64 -2.54 -13.41
C ASP A 122 -28.24 -3.25 -12.11
N PHE A 123 -28.89 -2.87 -11.03
CA PHE A 123 -28.75 -3.45 -9.70
C PHE A 123 -30.11 -3.97 -9.18
N SER A 124 -31.03 -4.28 -10.08
CA SER A 124 -32.38 -4.75 -9.75
C SER A 124 -32.40 -6.04 -8.90
N ASP A 125 -31.37 -6.89 -9.05
CA ASP A 125 -31.22 -8.09 -8.22
C ASP A 125 -30.82 -7.79 -6.76
N MET A 126 -30.37 -6.58 -6.48
CA MET A 126 -29.93 -6.16 -5.15
C MET A 126 -30.95 -5.28 -4.41
N PHE A 127 -31.88 -4.68 -5.15
CA PHE A 127 -32.83 -3.70 -4.62
C PHE A 127 -34.23 -3.92 -5.21
N ASP A 128 -35.24 -3.86 -4.34
CA ASP A 128 -36.65 -3.77 -4.79
C ASP A 128 -36.89 -2.33 -5.27
N LEU A 129 -36.74 -2.11 -6.56
CA LEU A 129 -36.91 -0.80 -7.20
C LEU A 129 -38.26 -0.69 -7.85
N CYS A 130 -38.86 0.52 -7.81
CA CYS A 130 -39.99 0.83 -8.67
C CYS A 130 -39.54 0.93 -10.14
N PRO A 131 -40.43 0.70 -11.11
CA PRO A 131 -40.05 0.67 -12.54
C PRO A 131 -39.38 1.94 -13.09
N GLU A 132 -39.57 3.07 -12.40
CA GLU A 132 -39.01 4.38 -12.77
C GLU A 132 -37.74 4.74 -11.98
N GLU A 133 -37.33 3.87 -11.05
CA GLU A 133 -36.17 4.11 -10.20
C GLU A 133 -34.97 3.32 -10.74
N ASN A 134 -33.81 3.95 -10.71
CA ASN A 134 -32.55 3.28 -10.98
C ASN A 134 -31.53 3.59 -9.91
N VAL A 135 -30.66 2.62 -9.63
CA VAL A 135 -29.55 2.74 -8.68
C VAL A 135 -28.25 2.48 -9.43
N TYR A 136 -27.27 3.32 -9.18
CA TYR A 136 -25.94 3.21 -9.78
C TYR A 136 -24.85 3.50 -8.75
N ILE A 137 -23.61 3.13 -9.03
CA ILE A 137 -22.48 3.44 -8.15
C ILE A 137 -22.14 4.92 -8.30
N GLY A 138 -22.39 5.69 -7.24
CA GLY A 138 -22.05 7.10 -7.18
C GLY A 138 -20.59 7.34 -6.86
N GLU A 139 -20.06 6.62 -5.87
CA GLU A 139 -18.67 6.75 -5.43
C GLU A 139 -18.14 5.41 -4.90
N VAL A 140 -16.90 5.11 -5.24
CA VAL A 140 -16.12 4.06 -4.62
C VAL A 140 -14.92 4.71 -3.95
N LEU A 141 -14.90 4.72 -2.63
CA LEU A 141 -13.83 5.30 -1.84
C LEU A 141 -13.02 4.18 -1.18
N GLN A 142 -11.72 4.18 -1.44
CA GLN A 142 -10.78 3.30 -0.76
C GLN A 142 -9.88 4.13 0.16
N LYS A 143 -9.84 3.73 1.43
CA LYS A 143 -8.90 4.28 2.41
C LYS A 143 -8.00 3.15 2.91
N THR A 144 -6.71 3.45 2.99
CA THR A 144 -5.70 2.52 3.49
C THR A 144 -4.82 3.26 4.49
N ARG A 145 -4.50 2.60 5.59
CA ARG A 145 -3.48 3.04 6.54
C ARG A 145 -2.44 1.96 6.69
N ILE A 146 -1.17 2.35 6.69
CA ILE A 146 -0.06 1.49 7.03
C ILE A 146 0.78 2.14 8.11
N GLU A 147 1.21 1.35 9.08
CA GLU A 147 2.12 1.75 10.15
C GLU A 147 3.19 0.67 10.31
N VAL A 148 4.45 1.08 10.29
CA VAL A 148 5.60 0.20 10.48
C VAL A 148 6.44 0.78 11.60
N ASP A 149 6.50 0.05 12.71
CA ASP A 149 7.22 0.45 13.92
C ASP A 149 7.98 -0.74 14.53
N GLU A 150 8.57 -0.53 15.71
CA GLU A 150 9.31 -1.57 16.43
C GLU A 150 8.45 -2.74 16.91
N ALA A 151 7.15 -2.59 16.96
CA ALA A 151 6.22 -3.66 17.32
C ALA A 151 5.85 -4.54 16.12
N GLY A 152 6.00 -4.01 14.91
CA GLY A 152 5.72 -4.70 13.66
C GLY A 152 5.04 -3.83 12.62
N THR A 153 4.29 -4.46 11.73
CA THR A 153 3.49 -3.78 10.70
C THR A 153 2.01 -3.93 11.02
N LYS A 154 1.30 -2.81 10.99
CA LYS A 154 -0.15 -2.76 11.03
C LYS A 154 -0.63 -2.17 9.71
N ALA A 155 -1.55 -2.84 9.06
CA ALA A 155 -2.17 -2.35 7.85
C ALA A 155 -3.68 -2.56 7.95
N ALA A 156 -4.44 -1.53 7.58
CA ALA A 156 -5.88 -1.59 7.48
C ALA A 156 -6.32 -0.94 6.16
N ALA A 157 -7.27 -1.57 5.49
CA ALA A 157 -7.88 -1.01 4.30
C ALA A 157 -9.40 -1.17 4.41
N VAL A 158 -10.11 -0.12 4.01
CA VAL A 158 -11.57 -0.11 3.94
C VAL A 158 -11.97 0.42 2.57
N THR A 159 -12.86 -0.31 1.91
CA THR A 159 -13.51 0.14 0.68
C THR A 159 -14.99 0.38 0.95
N GLY A 160 -15.46 1.57 0.69
CA GLY A 160 -16.87 1.92 0.73
C GLY A 160 -17.41 2.14 -0.68
N VAL A 161 -18.56 1.54 -0.96
CA VAL A 161 -19.30 1.75 -2.20
C VAL A 161 -20.56 2.51 -1.87
N GLY A 162 -20.66 3.75 -2.32
CA GLY A 162 -21.85 4.58 -2.22
C GLY A 162 -22.73 4.42 -3.45
N MET A 163 -23.91 3.86 -3.25
CA MET A 163 -24.92 3.79 -4.32
C MET A 163 -25.70 5.11 -4.36
N LYS A 164 -26.02 5.58 -5.54
CA LYS A 164 -26.88 6.74 -5.77
C LYS A 164 -28.17 6.30 -6.45
N GLY A 165 -29.24 6.85 -5.96
CA GLY A 165 -30.58 6.75 -6.52
C GLY A 165 -31.34 8.03 -6.18
N PHE A 166 -32.64 8.07 -6.35
CA PHE A 166 -33.44 9.25 -6.07
C PHE A 166 -33.42 9.75 -4.60
N ALA A 167 -32.78 9.02 -3.69
CA ALA A 167 -32.70 9.38 -2.26
C ALA A 167 -31.35 9.07 -1.58
N ALA A 168 -30.26 8.92 -2.33
CA ALA A 168 -28.96 8.52 -1.74
C ALA A 168 -28.21 9.74 -1.14
N PRO A 169 -27.49 9.58 -0.01
CA PRO A 169 -26.69 10.63 0.59
C PRO A 169 -25.45 10.99 -0.27
N ASP A 170 -25.09 12.26 -0.27
CA ASP A 170 -24.02 12.80 -1.12
C ASP A 170 -22.58 12.51 -0.64
N LYS A 171 -22.40 11.97 0.55
CA LYS A 171 -21.07 11.69 1.11
C LYS A 171 -21.00 10.38 1.85
N ILE A 172 -19.92 9.64 1.60
CA ILE A 172 -19.52 8.48 2.39
C ILE A 172 -18.34 8.89 3.26
N ASP A 173 -18.50 8.88 4.57
CA ASP A 173 -17.41 9.02 5.53
C ASP A 173 -17.14 7.67 6.19
N ILE A 174 -16.00 7.07 5.84
CA ILE A 174 -15.61 5.76 6.35
C ILE A 174 -14.39 5.96 7.24
N PRO A 175 -14.54 5.86 8.57
CA PRO A 175 -13.40 5.90 9.48
C PRO A 175 -12.58 4.63 9.36
N VAL A 176 -11.27 4.76 9.25
CA VAL A 176 -10.32 3.65 9.35
C VAL A 176 -9.94 3.52 10.81
N GLN A 177 -10.34 2.43 11.45
CA GLN A 177 -9.90 2.06 12.81
C GLN A 177 -8.85 0.97 12.72
N ILE A 178 -7.78 1.11 13.52
CA ILE A 178 -6.64 0.18 13.60
C ILE A 178 -6.56 -0.41 15.01
#